data_167551781b0ed89e461aa2cde6104d10
#
_entry.id   167551781b0ed89e461aa2cde6104d10
#
_cell.length_a   1.000
_cell.length_b   1.000
_cell.length_c   1.000
_cell.angle_alpha   90.00
_cell.angle_beta   90.00
_cell.angle_gamma   90.00
#
_symmetry.space_group_name_H-M   'P 1'
#
loop_
_entity.id
_entity.type
_entity.pdbx_description
1 polymer ?
#
loop_
_entity_poly.entity_id
_entity_poly.type
_entity_poly.pdbx_seq_one_letter_code
_entity_poly.pdbx_strand_id
1 'polypeptide(L)'
;LSDARWALIEPTLTAWRAARRGPGTVMRVHDLREIVNAILYVCRTGIAWEYLPHDFPPCKTVYDYYAKWEADGTTETLHDLLRDQVRVAKGRAAAPTAAIIDSQSVKTSCNVSESSQGIDAGKKIKGRKRHIATDVLGLLLAVIVTAASVQDSAGGQQVLDHLAAAHPTVSAAWVDGGYNNTVIRHGAQRGIRVEVVKRPSAKGFHVLPRRWVVERSLGWLMQHRRLARDYEALPQRSRTMVHWAMTNIMSRTLTGESTQTWRNDPPKADILA
;
A
#
# COMPACT_ATOMS: atom_id res chain seq x y z
N LEU A 1 -8.44 -10.22 -13.44
CA LEU A 1 -7.84 -11.25 -12.60
C LEU A 1 -7.92 -12.60 -13.29
N SER A 2 -6.85 -13.43 -13.20
CA SER A 2 -6.91 -14.84 -13.51
C SER A 2 -7.77 -15.60 -12.48
N ASP A 3 -8.19 -16.82 -12.81
CA ASP A 3 -8.96 -17.66 -11.88
C ASP A 3 -8.14 -17.99 -10.64
N ALA A 4 -6.85 -18.28 -10.79
CA ALA A 4 -5.95 -18.55 -9.67
C ALA A 4 -5.85 -17.36 -8.71
N ARG A 5 -5.73 -16.13 -9.22
CA ARG A 5 -5.72 -14.92 -8.39
C ARG A 5 -7.05 -14.64 -7.74
N TRP A 6 -8.16 -14.89 -8.46
CA TRP A 6 -9.50 -14.71 -7.91
C TRP A 6 -9.74 -15.66 -6.74
N ALA A 7 -9.36 -16.92 -6.86
CA ALA A 7 -9.49 -17.92 -5.81
C ALA A 7 -8.81 -17.52 -4.47
N LEU A 8 -7.76 -16.70 -4.51
CA LEU A 8 -7.11 -16.16 -3.29
C LEU A 8 -7.96 -15.10 -2.57
N ILE A 9 -8.83 -14.40 -3.29
CA ILE A 9 -9.56 -13.20 -2.81
C ILE A 9 -11.03 -13.50 -2.57
N GLU A 10 -11.62 -14.36 -3.37
CA GLU A 10 -13.05 -14.70 -3.39
C GLU A 10 -13.60 -15.09 -2.01
N PRO A 11 -12.94 -15.96 -1.20
CA PRO A 11 -13.50 -16.38 0.08
C PRO A 11 -13.79 -15.20 1.01
N THR A 12 -12.85 -14.25 1.10
CA THR A 12 -12.98 -13.05 1.95
C THR A 12 -14.14 -12.16 1.48
N LEU A 13 -14.25 -11.92 0.18
CA LEU A 13 -15.29 -11.05 -0.38
C LEU A 13 -16.67 -11.70 -0.37
N THR A 14 -16.72 -13.01 -0.56
CA THR A 14 -17.97 -13.79 -0.45
C THR A 14 -18.48 -13.80 1.00
N ALA A 15 -17.60 -14.03 1.97
CA ALA A 15 -17.93 -13.94 3.39
C ALA A 15 -18.41 -12.53 3.76
N TRP A 16 -17.74 -11.48 3.29
CA TRP A 16 -18.17 -10.11 3.45
C TRP A 16 -19.60 -9.88 2.90
N ARG A 17 -19.89 -10.38 1.69
CA ARG A 17 -21.22 -10.26 1.10
C ARG A 17 -22.28 -11.02 1.92
N ALA A 18 -21.98 -12.22 2.36
CA ALA A 18 -22.89 -13.06 3.15
C ALA A 18 -23.21 -12.46 4.53
N ALA A 19 -22.28 -11.75 5.14
CA ALA A 19 -22.46 -11.10 6.44
C ALA A 19 -23.36 -9.86 6.39
N ARG A 20 -23.60 -9.29 5.23
CA ARG A 20 -24.41 -8.05 5.11
C ARG A 20 -25.90 -8.32 5.26
N ARG A 21 -26.56 -7.42 6.01
CA ARG A 21 -28.02 -7.44 6.27
C ARG A 21 -28.63 -6.11 5.85
N GLY A 22 -29.95 -6.09 5.64
CA GLY A 22 -30.75 -4.88 5.40
C GLY A 22 -31.35 -4.79 4.01
N PRO A 23 -32.17 -3.75 3.74
CA PRO A 23 -32.85 -3.54 2.46
C PRO A 23 -31.83 -3.45 1.30
N GLY A 24 -32.17 -4.04 0.16
CA GLY A 24 -31.31 -4.03 -1.03
C GLY A 24 -30.16 -5.03 -1.03
N THR A 25 -30.00 -5.88 0.01
CA THR A 25 -28.99 -6.95 0.00
C THR A 25 -29.36 -8.10 -0.92
N VAL A 26 -30.64 -8.34 -1.14
CA VAL A 26 -31.18 -9.47 -1.93
C VAL A 26 -31.05 -9.23 -3.45
N MET A 27 -31.02 -7.97 -3.91
CA MET A 27 -31.00 -7.63 -5.34
C MET A 27 -29.59 -7.26 -5.86
N ARG A 28 -28.53 -7.82 -5.32
CA ARG A 28 -27.15 -7.47 -5.77
C ARG A 28 -26.75 -8.32 -6.96
N VAL A 29 -26.82 -7.70 -8.12
CA VAL A 29 -26.61 -8.31 -9.44
C VAL A 29 -25.14 -8.30 -9.85
N HIS A 30 -24.27 -7.51 -9.18
CA HIS A 30 -22.88 -7.36 -9.65
C HIS A 30 -21.97 -8.48 -9.13
N ASP A 31 -21.22 -9.08 -10.06
CA ASP A 31 -20.15 -10.01 -9.73
C ASP A 31 -19.04 -9.27 -8.97
N LEU A 32 -18.64 -9.82 -7.81
CA LEU A 32 -17.54 -9.26 -6.99
C LEU A 32 -16.22 -9.27 -7.72
N ARG A 33 -15.98 -10.27 -8.57
CA ARG A 33 -14.79 -10.35 -9.39
C ARG A 33 -14.70 -9.18 -10.35
N GLU A 34 -15.80 -8.81 -11.00
CA GLU A 34 -15.82 -7.67 -11.92
C GLU A 34 -15.67 -6.34 -11.17
N ILE A 35 -16.17 -6.20 -9.95
CA ILE A 35 -15.89 -5.03 -9.11
C ILE A 35 -14.40 -4.93 -8.80
N VAL A 36 -13.75 -6.03 -8.41
CA VAL A 36 -12.29 -6.05 -8.15
C VAL A 36 -11.50 -5.77 -9.42
N ASN A 37 -11.89 -6.37 -10.56
CA ASN A 37 -11.27 -6.10 -11.85
C ASN A 37 -11.31 -4.61 -12.20
N ALA A 38 -12.44 -3.96 -11.99
CA ALA A 38 -12.62 -2.54 -12.24
C ALA A 38 -11.74 -1.66 -11.32
N ILE A 39 -11.67 -1.98 -10.01
CA ILE A 39 -10.80 -1.28 -9.05
C ILE A 39 -9.33 -1.43 -9.46
N LEU A 40 -8.89 -2.64 -9.80
CA LEU A 40 -7.51 -2.89 -10.25
C LEU A 40 -7.21 -2.22 -11.59
N TYR A 41 -8.20 -2.11 -12.48
CA TYR A 41 -8.07 -1.38 -13.74
C TYR A 41 -7.82 0.12 -13.47
N VAL A 42 -8.63 0.77 -12.63
CA VAL A 42 -8.41 2.16 -12.21
C VAL A 42 -7.05 2.34 -11.54
N CYS A 43 -6.69 1.44 -10.62
CA CYS A 43 -5.40 1.46 -9.93
C CYS A 43 -4.23 1.40 -10.93
N ARG A 44 -4.30 0.50 -11.91
CA ARG A 44 -3.22 0.27 -12.88
C ARG A 44 -3.11 1.36 -13.93
N THR A 45 -4.25 1.81 -14.47
CA THR A 45 -4.29 2.77 -15.58
C THR A 45 -4.23 4.23 -15.14
N GLY A 46 -4.71 4.53 -13.93
CA GLY A 46 -4.76 5.88 -13.37
C GLY A 46 -5.91 6.74 -13.88
N ILE A 47 -6.86 6.18 -14.64
CA ILE A 47 -8.02 6.89 -15.16
C ILE A 47 -8.90 7.44 -14.03
N ALA A 48 -9.67 8.49 -14.32
CA ALA A 48 -10.75 8.89 -13.42
C ALA A 48 -11.83 7.82 -13.36
N TRP A 49 -12.51 7.69 -12.19
CA TRP A 49 -13.54 6.67 -11.99
C TRP A 49 -14.66 6.75 -13.03
N GLU A 50 -15.04 7.96 -13.43
CA GLU A 50 -16.09 8.23 -14.44
C GLU A 50 -15.73 7.76 -15.86
N TYR A 51 -14.44 7.53 -16.16
CA TYR A 51 -13.96 6.99 -17.42
C TYR A 51 -13.74 5.48 -17.42
N LEU A 52 -14.27 4.80 -16.40
CA LEU A 52 -14.24 3.35 -16.38
C LEU A 52 -14.98 2.81 -17.62
N PRO A 53 -14.37 1.89 -18.42
CA PRO A 53 -15.01 1.30 -19.59
C PRO A 53 -16.36 0.66 -19.29
N HIS A 54 -17.28 0.73 -20.26
CA HIS A 54 -18.66 0.22 -20.11
C HIS A 54 -18.73 -1.32 -19.93
N ASP A 55 -17.68 -2.05 -20.22
CA ASP A 55 -17.57 -3.48 -19.98
C ASP A 55 -17.54 -3.83 -18.49
N PHE A 56 -17.21 -2.86 -17.64
CA PHE A 56 -17.24 -3.01 -16.20
C PHE A 56 -18.60 -2.58 -15.62
N PRO A 57 -18.89 -2.96 -14.38
CA PRO A 57 -20.06 -2.42 -13.68
C PRO A 57 -20.02 -0.88 -13.61
N PRO A 58 -21.18 -0.21 -13.47
CA PRO A 58 -21.26 1.25 -13.42
C PRO A 58 -20.26 1.85 -12.43
N CYS A 59 -19.54 2.90 -12.84
CA CYS A 59 -18.45 3.49 -12.06
C CYS A 59 -18.86 3.89 -10.63
N LYS A 60 -20.08 4.41 -10.45
CA LYS A 60 -20.64 4.74 -9.12
C LYS A 60 -20.77 3.49 -8.26
N THR A 61 -21.22 2.37 -8.83
CA THR A 61 -21.33 1.09 -8.11
C THR A 61 -19.94 0.59 -7.70
N VAL A 62 -18.97 0.61 -8.61
CA VAL A 62 -17.59 0.20 -8.31
C VAL A 62 -16.98 1.06 -7.19
N TYR A 63 -17.15 2.38 -7.28
CA TYR A 63 -16.67 3.31 -6.25
C TYR A 63 -17.36 3.08 -4.90
N ASP A 64 -18.66 2.76 -4.89
CA ASP A 64 -19.40 2.42 -3.67
C ASP A 64 -18.83 1.18 -2.97
N TYR A 65 -18.50 0.12 -3.72
CA TYR A 65 -17.83 -1.05 -3.16
C TYR A 65 -16.45 -0.71 -2.62
N TYR A 66 -15.65 0.03 -3.40
CA TYR A 66 -14.34 0.52 -2.97
C TYR A 66 -14.43 1.30 -1.66
N ALA A 67 -15.42 2.22 -1.56
CA ALA A 67 -15.66 3.02 -0.37
C ALA A 67 -16.14 2.19 0.83
N LYS A 68 -16.99 1.20 0.62
CA LYS A 68 -17.50 0.31 1.67
C LYS A 68 -16.40 -0.60 2.21
N TRP A 69 -15.61 -1.20 1.34
CA TRP A 69 -14.50 -2.07 1.73
C TRP A 69 -13.36 -1.32 2.44
N GLU A 70 -13.24 -0.02 2.21
CA GLU A 70 -12.35 0.82 3.00
C GLU A 70 -12.96 1.09 4.38
N ALA A 71 -14.23 1.50 4.43
CA ALA A 71 -14.88 1.93 5.67
C ALA A 71 -15.04 0.80 6.69
N ASP A 72 -15.25 -0.44 6.24
CA ASP A 72 -15.42 -1.62 7.10
C ASP A 72 -14.14 -2.47 7.26
N GLY A 73 -12.99 -2.02 6.74
CA GLY A 73 -11.71 -2.69 6.88
C GLY A 73 -11.49 -3.90 5.98
N THR A 74 -12.45 -4.25 5.10
CA THR A 74 -12.34 -5.42 4.21
C THR A 74 -11.10 -5.36 3.32
N THR A 75 -10.74 -4.18 2.80
CA THR A 75 -9.54 -4.02 1.97
C THR A 75 -8.26 -4.32 2.75
N GLU A 76 -8.15 -3.88 4.00
CA GLU A 76 -6.99 -4.18 4.87
C GLU A 76 -6.94 -5.66 5.21
N THR A 77 -8.08 -6.27 5.58
CA THR A 77 -8.18 -7.71 5.85
C THR A 77 -7.69 -8.55 4.67
N LEU A 78 -8.14 -8.20 3.46
CA LEU A 78 -7.73 -8.88 2.23
C LEU A 78 -6.23 -8.71 1.96
N HIS A 79 -5.74 -7.49 2.10
CA HIS A 79 -4.32 -7.19 1.96
C HIS A 79 -3.46 -8.00 2.92
N ASP A 80 -3.84 -8.04 4.19
CA ASP A 80 -3.10 -8.71 5.26
C ASP A 80 -3.08 -10.23 5.06
N LEU A 81 -4.21 -10.82 4.65
CA LEU A 81 -4.29 -12.23 4.28
C LEU A 81 -3.26 -12.58 3.19
N LEU A 82 -3.20 -11.80 2.11
CA LEU A 82 -2.27 -12.05 1.03
C LEU A 82 -0.81 -11.81 1.44
N ARG A 83 -0.54 -10.79 2.27
CA ARG A 83 0.79 -10.54 2.83
C ARG A 83 1.28 -11.76 3.61
N ASP A 84 0.46 -12.28 4.49
CA ASP A 84 0.81 -13.42 5.34
C ASP A 84 1.08 -14.68 4.48
N GLN A 85 0.28 -14.92 3.45
CA GLN A 85 0.50 -16.01 2.50
C GLN A 85 1.82 -15.84 1.71
N VAL A 86 2.13 -14.62 1.22
CA VAL A 86 3.41 -14.36 0.54
C VAL A 86 4.59 -14.58 1.50
N ARG A 87 4.49 -14.14 2.75
CA ARG A 87 5.54 -14.36 3.75
C ARG A 87 5.80 -15.85 3.96
N VAL A 88 4.76 -16.63 4.15
CA VAL A 88 4.85 -18.09 4.34
C VAL A 88 5.44 -18.75 3.07
N ALA A 89 4.98 -18.38 1.89
CA ALA A 89 5.51 -18.89 0.62
C ALA A 89 7.01 -18.55 0.40
N LYS A 90 7.51 -17.47 1.05
CA LYS A 90 8.93 -17.08 1.05
C LYS A 90 9.70 -17.63 2.27
N GLY A 91 9.18 -18.64 2.97
CA GLY A 91 9.84 -19.28 4.10
C GLY A 91 9.94 -18.40 5.36
N ARG A 92 9.03 -17.42 5.51
CA ARG A 92 8.96 -16.54 6.68
C ARG A 92 7.73 -16.86 7.53
N ALA A 93 7.78 -16.54 8.82
CA ALA A 93 6.58 -16.52 9.64
C ALA A 93 5.57 -15.52 9.08
N ALA A 94 4.27 -15.80 9.18
CA ALA A 94 3.21 -14.90 8.75
C ALA A 94 3.32 -13.53 9.45
N ALA A 95 3.51 -13.54 10.77
CA ALA A 95 3.70 -12.32 11.55
C ALA A 95 5.12 -11.73 11.36
N PRO A 96 5.25 -10.45 10.98
CA PRO A 96 6.54 -9.77 10.84
C PRO A 96 7.12 -9.41 12.20
N THR A 97 8.45 -9.46 12.34
CA THR A 97 9.16 -9.06 13.57
C THR A 97 9.93 -7.76 13.43
N ALA A 98 10.06 -7.26 12.21
CA ALA A 98 10.79 -6.02 11.91
C ALA A 98 10.13 -5.24 10.78
N ALA A 99 10.29 -3.92 10.82
CA ALA A 99 9.75 -3.00 9.84
C ALA A 99 10.83 -2.06 9.27
N ILE A 100 10.59 -1.53 8.08
CA ILE A 100 11.40 -0.47 7.46
C ILE A 100 10.44 0.66 7.15
N ILE A 101 10.72 1.84 7.67
CA ILE A 101 9.83 3.02 7.56
C ILE A 101 10.48 4.05 6.63
N ASP A 102 9.70 4.60 5.71
CA ASP A 102 10.11 5.69 4.82
C ASP A 102 8.90 6.56 4.45
N SER A 103 9.14 7.69 3.79
CA SER A 103 8.10 8.60 3.33
C SER A 103 8.25 8.98 1.87
N GLN A 104 7.12 9.07 1.17
CA GLN A 104 7.05 9.53 -0.20
C GLN A 104 6.12 10.72 -0.32
N SER A 105 6.62 11.87 -0.79
CA SER A 105 5.78 13.01 -1.16
C SER A 105 5.31 12.87 -2.60
N VAL A 106 4.01 13.04 -2.83
CA VAL A 106 3.38 12.94 -4.15
C VAL A 106 2.53 14.17 -4.43
N LYS A 107 2.56 14.64 -5.67
CA LYS A 107 1.67 15.72 -6.12
C LYS A 107 0.22 15.25 -6.07
N THR A 108 -0.69 16.14 -5.72
CA THR A 108 -2.13 15.92 -5.76
C THR A 108 -2.74 16.43 -7.09
N SER A 109 -3.94 15.95 -7.40
CA SER A 109 -4.75 16.50 -8.48
C SER A 109 -5.60 17.68 -7.99
N CYS A 110 -6.25 18.40 -8.93
CA CYS A 110 -7.04 19.60 -8.63
C CYS A 110 -8.29 19.33 -7.77
N ASN A 111 -8.79 18.10 -7.73
CA ASN A 111 -9.95 17.69 -6.94
C ASN A 111 -9.63 17.36 -5.48
N VAL A 112 -8.36 17.45 -5.08
CA VAL A 112 -7.93 17.24 -3.69
C VAL A 112 -8.06 18.54 -2.91
N SER A 113 -8.80 18.52 -1.79
CA SER A 113 -8.99 19.69 -0.93
C SER A 113 -7.66 20.27 -0.41
N GLU A 114 -7.54 21.60 -0.42
CA GLU A 114 -6.40 22.32 0.14
C GLU A 114 -6.17 21.98 1.62
N SER A 115 -7.22 21.68 2.38
CA SER A 115 -7.12 21.31 3.79
C SER A 115 -6.40 19.97 4.03
N SER A 116 -6.30 19.11 3.01
CA SER A 116 -5.69 17.78 3.12
C SER A 116 -4.35 17.66 2.38
N GLN A 117 -3.83 18.77 1.86
CA GLN A 117 -2.54 18.82 1.18
C GLN A 117 -1.64 19.92 1.77
N GLY A 118 -0.37 19.90 1.44
CA GLY A 118 0.61 20.88 1.92
C GLY A 118 1.87 20.87 1.07
N ILE A 119 2.88 21.64 1.47
CA ILE A 119 4.15 21.72 0.74
C ILE A 119 5.23 21.00 1.54
N ASP A 120 5.85 20.01 0.94
CA ASP A 120 7.13 19.45 1.39
C ASP A 120 8.24 20.41 0.95
N ALA A 121 8.75 21.19 1.90
CA ALA A 121 9.77 22.21 1.60
C ALA A 121 11.10 21.58 1.13
N GLY A 122 11.47 20.43 1.67
CA GLY A 122 12.72 19.73 1.30
C GLY A 122 12.68 19.16 -0.12
N LYS A 123 11.56 18.56 -0.51
CA LYS A 123 11.35 17.97 -1.84
C LYS A 123 10.74 18.94 -2.85
N LYS A 124 10.30 20.14 -2.40
CA LYS A 124 9.59 21.17 -3.20
C LYS A 124 8.34 20.61 -3.91
N ILE A 125 7.59 19.76 -3.21
CA ILE A 125 6.36 19.12 -3.72
C ILE A 125 5.16 19.63 -2.94
N LYS A 126 4.17 20.23 -3.64
CA LYS A 126 2.83 20.48 -3.11
C LYS A 126 1.99 19.23 -3.32
N GLY A 127 1.42 18.70 -2.22
CA GLY A 127 0.57 17.51 -2.28
C GLY A 127 0.42 16.80 -0.94
N ARG A 128 0.42 15.47 -1.00
CA ARG A 128 0.33 14.59 0.16
C ARG A 128 1.62 13.81 0.37
N LYS A 129 1.80 13.32 1.59
CA LYS A 129 2.91 12.45 1.97
C LYS A 129 2.36 11.10 2.42
N ARG A 130 2.92 10.03 1.87
CA ARG A 130 2.67 8.65 2.26
C ARG A 130 3.81 8.23 3.17
N HIS A 131 3.52 8.04 4.45
CA HIS A 131 4.44 7.43 5.41
C HIS A 131 4.14 5.94 5.40
N ILE A 132 5.10 5.12 5.03
CA ILE A 132 4.91 3.68 4.88
C ILE A 132 5.84 2.89 5.78
N ALA A 133 5.37 1.76 6.24
CA ALA A 133 6.19 0.71 6.82
C ALA A 133 6.05 -0.56 5.99
N THR A 134 7.16 -1.19 5.69
CA THR A 134 7.20 -2.51 5.05
C THR A 134 7.96 -3.50 5.91
N ASP A 135 7.70 -4.78 5.71
CA ASP A 135 8.55 -5.83 6.27
C ASP A 135 9.86 -5.98 5.48
N VAL A 136 10.69 -6.95 5.84
CA VAL A 136 11.98 -7.23 5.19
C VAL A 136 11.84 -7.79 3.76
N LEU A 137 10.65 -8.22 3.36
CA LEU A 137 10.33 -8.62 1.99
C LEU A 137 9.81 -7.45 1.14
N GLY A 138 9.58 -6.27 1.75
CA GLY A 138 9.00 -5.10 1.10
C GLY A 138 7.46 -5.14 1.05
N LEU A 139 6.83 -6.01 1.82
CA LEU A 139 5.39 -6.09 1.91
C LEU A 139 4.86 -5.04 2.90
N LEU A 140 3.81 -4.34 2.53
CA LEU A 140 3.26 -3.25 3.32
C LEU A 140 2.73 -3.74 4.67
N LEU A 141 3.10 -3.05 5.74
CA LEU A 141 2.58 -3.24 7.10
C LEU A 141 1.69 -2.08 7.54
N ALA A 142 2.04 -0.86 7.12
CA ALA A 142 1.29 0.33 7.43
C ALA A 142 1.45 1.39 6.34
N VAL A 143 0.42 2.17 6.12
CA VAL A 143 0.47 3.39 5.33
C VAL A 143 -0.40 4.47 5.95
N ILE A 144 0.20 5.62 6.21
CA ILE A 144 -0.47 6.83 6.70
C ILE A 144 -0.34 7.91 5.63
N VAL A 145 -1.44 8.55 5.29
CA VAL A 145 -1.46 9.62 4.28
C VAL A 145 -1.75 10.94 4.98
N THR A 146 -0.84 11.90 4.84
CA THR A 146 -0.93 13.24 5.45
C THR A 146 -0.76 14.34 4.39
N ALA A 147 -0.96 15.59 4.78
CA ALA A 147 -0.45 16.72 4.00
C ALA A 147 1.08 16.62 3.86
N ALA A 148 1.64 17.00 2.70
CA ALA A 148 3.07 16.88 2.48
C ALA A 148 3.92 17.78 3.39
N SER A 149 3.32 18.79 4.03
CA SER A 149 3.96 19.64 5.05
C SER A 149 4.24 18.94 6.37
N VAL A 150 3.60 17.78 6.63
CA VAL A 150 3.86 17.00 7.85
C VAL A 150 5.28 16.43 7.77
N GLN A 151 6.06 16.66 8.83
CA GLN A 151 7.44 16.18 8.92
C GLN A 151 7.50 14.64 8.99
N ASP A 152 8.54 14.06 8.41
CA ASP A 152 8.72 12.60 8.38
C ASP A 152 8.70 11.99 9.78
N SER A 153 9.30 12.68 10.76
CA SER A 153 9.29 12.22 12.16
C SER A 153 7.88 12.18 12.76
N ALA A 154 7.03 13.17 12.47
CA ALA A 154 5.65 13.17 12.98
C ALA A 154 4.80 12.05 12.34
N GLY A 155 4.94 11.85 11.02
CA GLY A 155 4.28 10.74 10.35
C GLY A 155 4.85 9.38 10.77
N GLY A 156 6.15 9.30 11.03
CA GLY A 156 6.81 8.09 11.55
C GLY A 156 6.27 7.66 12.92
N GLN A 157 5.95 8.59 13.81
CA GLN A 157 5.30 8.29 15.08
C GLN A 157 3.92 7.64 14.87
N GLN A 158 3.10 8.18 13.95
CA GLN A 158 1.79 7.59 13.61
C GLN A 158 1.94 6.18 13.01
N VAL A 159 2.97 5.97 12.19
CA VAL A 159 3.28 4.63 11.65
C VAL A 159 3.66 3.66 12.77
N LEU A 160 4.47 4.09 13.75
CA LEU A 160 4.85 3.27 14.90
C LEU A 160 3.66 2.94 15.79
N ASP A 161 2.73 3.87 15.99
CA ASP A 161 1.47 3.63 16.72
C ASP A 161 0.64 2.54 16.02
N HIS A 162 0.51 2.64 14.71
CA HIS A 162 -0.21 1.64 13.91
C HIS A 162 0.49 0.27 13.98
N LEU A 163 1.83 0.23 13.83
CA LEU A 163 2.60 -1.02 13.92
C LEU A 163 2.43 -1.69 15.30
N ALA A 164 2.50 -0.94 16.39
CA ALA A 164 2.33 -1.47 17.72
C ALA A 164 0.93 -2.07 17.94
N ALA A 165 -0.10 -1.44 17.36
CA ALA A 165 -1.49 -1.89 17.48
C ALA A 165 -1.80 -3.10 16.57
N ALA A 166 -1.39 -3.06 15.29
CA ALA A 166 -1.77 -4.06 14.30
C ALA A 166 -0.76 -5.21 14.16
N HIS A 167 0.52 -4.98 14.52
CA HIS A 167 1.61 -5.94 14.38
C HIS A 167 2.43 -6.07 15.67
N PRO A 168 1.88 -6.60 16.76
CA PRO A 168 2.52 -6.63 18.08
C PRO A 168 3.81 -7.46 18.12
N THR A 169 4.08 -8.26 17.12
CA THR A 169 5.34 -9.02 16.96
C THR A 169 6.50 -8.17 16.41
N VAL A 170 6.23 -6.96 15.90
CA VAL A 170 7.27 -6.06 15.42
C VAL A 170 7.98 -5.42 16.60
N SER A 171 9.24 -5.78 16.81
CA SER A 171 10.10 -5.28 17.88
C SER A 171 11.24 -4.39 17.40
N ALA A 172 11.46 -4.28 16.10
CA ALA A 172 12.49 -3.45 15.51
C ALA A 172 11.99 -2.70 14.27
N ALA A 173 12.46 -1.46 14.09
CA ALA A 173 12.18 -0.67 12.88
C ALA A 173 13.44 0.08 12.42
N TRP A 174 13.65 0.15 11.11
CA TRP A 174 14.74 0.92 10.51
C TRP A 174 14.15 2.14 9.79
N VAL A 175 14.79 3.29 10.02
CA VAL A 175 14.43 4.59 9.44
C VAL A 175 15.65 5.24 8.79
N ASP A 176 15.44 6.25 7.97
CA ASP A 176 16.55 7.03 7.40
C ASP A 176 17.03 8.16 8.33
N GLY A 177 18.10 8.85 7.91
CA GLY A 177 18.69 9.96 8.67
C GLY A 177 17.80 11.22 8.77
N GLY A 178 16.67 11.27 8.07
CA GLY A 178 15.69 12.36 8.19
C GLY A 178 14.79 12.25 9.42
N TYR A 179 14.77 11.08 10.06
CA TYR A 179 14.02 10.86 11.29
C TYR A 179 14.86 11.28 12.51
N ASN A 180 14.26 12.06 13.40
CA ASN A 180 14.94 12.59 14.57
C ASN A 180 14.75 11.71 15.81
N ASN A 181 15.39 12.10 16.93
CA ASN A 181 15.36 11.36 18.19
C ASN A 181 13.95 11.23 18.80
N THR A 182 12.96 12.02 18.37
CA THR A 182 11.58 11.90 18.87
C THR A 182 10.96 10.58 18.42
N VAL A 183 11.24 10.14 17.18
CA VAL A 183 10.76 8.84 16.65
C VAL A 183 11.40 7.68 17.41
N ILE A 184 12.70 7.76 17.73
CA ILE A 184 13.40 6.72 18.50
C ILE A 184 12.77 6.55 19.88
N ARG A 185 12.54 7.69 20.59
CA ARG A 185 11.89 7.66 21.91
C ARG A 185 10.46 7.14 21.84
N HIS A 186 9.70 7.59 20.83
CA HIS A 186 8.33 7.14 20.63
C HIS A 186 8.27 5.61 20.34
N GLY A 187 9.17 5.10 19.51
CA GLY A 187 9.28 3.66 19.26
C GLY A 187 9.57 2.87 20.53
N ALA A 188 10.50 3.35 21.38
CA ALA A 188 10.80 2.71 22.66
C ALA A 188 9.58 2.64 23.58
N GLN A 189 8.73 3.69 23.61
CA GLN A 189 7.47 3.69 24.37
C GLN A 189 6.45 2.69 23.84
N ARG A 190 6.56 2.29 22.57
CA ARG A 190 5.71 1.28 21.91
C ARG A 190 6.34 -0.12 21.88
N GLY A 191 7.48 -0.32 22.54
CA GLY A 191 8.20 -1.60 22.53
C GLY A 191 8.93 -1.88 21.21
N ILE A 192 9.09 -0.87 20.34
CA ILE A 192 9.76 -1.01 19.03
C ILE A 192 11.09 -0.28 19.08
N ARG A 193 12.20 -1.02 18.93
CA ARG A 193 13.55 -0.46 18.82
C ARG A 193 13.72 0.18 17.43
N VAL A 194 13.85 1.51 17.38
CA VAL A 194 14.06 2.25 16.14
C VAL A 194 15.55 2.51 15.93
N GLU A 195 16.07 2.10 14.79
CA GLU A 195 17.47 2.30 14.38
C GLU A 195 17.56 3.20 13.14
N VAL A 196 18.36 4.25 13.22
CA VAL A 196 18.64 5.14 12.08
C VAL A 196 19.75 4.54 11.22
N VAL A 197 19.43 4.21 9.97
CA VAL A 197 20.40 3.73 8.99
C VAL A 197 21.11 4.93 8.35
N LYS A 198 22.35 5.17 8.75
CA LYS A 198 23.19 6.26 8.21
C LYS A 198 23.75 5.88 6.84
N ARG A 199 23.86 6.88 5.96
CA ARG A 199 24.59 6.72 4.70
C ARG A 199 26.10 6.62 5.00
N PRO A 200 26.84 5.73 4.32
CA PRO A 200 28.30 5.76 4.36
C PRO A 200 28.81 7.13 3.90
N SER A 201 29.92 7.59 4.48
CA SER A 201 30.58 8.85 4.09
C SER A 201 31.23 8.80 2.70
N ALA A 202 31.37 7.61 2.11
CA ALA A 202 31.97 7.42 0.79
C ALA A 202 31.11 8.05 -0.32
N LYS A 203 31.75 8.74 -1.28
CA LYS A 203 31.09 9.28 -2.48
C LYS A 203 30.66 8.14 -3.40
N GLY A 204 29.46 8.25 -3.98
CA GLY A 204 28.93 7.30 -4.96
C GLY A 204 27.58 6.70 -4.57
N PHE A 205 27.04 5.85 -5.46
CA PHE A 205 25.82 5.11 -5.19
C PHE A 205 26.14 3.88 -4.33
N HIS A 206 25.56 3.82 -3.14
CA HIS A 206 25.64 2.66 -2.26
C HIS A 206 24.24 2.15 -1.95
N VAL A 207 24.04 0.85 -2.19
CA VAL A 207 22.82 0.17 -1.73
C VAL A 207 22.90 0.09 -0.21
N LEU A 208 22.02 0.82 0.47
CA LEU A 208 21.96 0.80 1.93
C LEU A 208 21.29 -0.49 2.40
N PRO A 209 21.99 -1.34 3.14
CA PRO A 209 21.39 -2.54 3.70
C PRO A 209 20.06 -2.18 4.43
N ARG A 210 19.02 -3.01 4.24
CA ARG A 210 17.69 -2.86 4.81
C ARG A 210 16.85 -1.74 4.16
N ARG A 211 17.37 -0.53 3.92
CA ARG A 211 16.60 0.58 3.35
C ARG A 211 16.17 0.40 1.89
N TRP A 212 17.00 -0.22 1.05
CA TRP A 212 16.65 -0.45 -0.36
C TRP A 212 15.32 -1.20 -0.53
N VAL A 213 14.91 -1.96 0.49
CA VAL A 213 13.68 -2.74 0.48
C VAL A 213 12.45 -1.83 0.38
N VAL A 214 12.35 -0.80 1.24
CA VAL A 214 11.22 0.13 1.20
C VAL A 214 11.25 1.01 -0.05
N GLU A 215 12.46 1.39 -0.52
CA GLU A 215 12.63 2.13 -1.77
C GLU A 215 12.12 1.30 -2.97
N ARG A 216 12.43 -0.01 -3.00
CA ARG A 216 11.88 -0.95 -3.98
C ARG A 216 10.37 -1.02 -3.91
N SER A 217 9.80 -1.08 -2.71
CA SER A 217 8.34 -1.13 -2.53
C SER A 217 7.66 0.13 -3.05
N LEU A 218 8.24 1.30 -2.80
CA LEU A 218 7.80 2.55 -3.41
C LEU A 218 7.87 2.48 -4.94
N GLY A 219 8.95 1.91 -5.50
CA GLY A 219 9.08 1.66 -6.94
C GLY A 219 7.96 0.76 -7.49
N TRP A 220 7.59 -0.30 -6.77
CA TRP A 220 6.47 -1.16 -7.14
C TRP A 220 5.13 -0.43 -7.15
N LEU A 221 4.88 0.42 -6.16
CA LEU A 221 3.67 1.24 -6.10
C LEU A 221 3.58 2.20 -7.29
N MET A 222 4.70 2.81 -7.68
CA MET A 222 4.75 3.75 -8.82
C MET A 222 4.46 3.10 -10.18
N GLN A 223 4.53 1.78 -10.29
CA GLN A 223 4.07 1.05 -11.48
C GLN A 223 2.54 1.08 -11.66
N HIS A 224 1.81 1.48 -10.62
CA HIS A 224 0.37 1.73 -10.67
C HIS A 224 0.14 3.21 -10.93
N ARG A 225 -0.28 3.58 -12.14
CA ARG A 225 -0.39 4.98 -12.57
C ARG A 225 -1.27 5.83 -11.66
N ARG A 226 -2.28 5.23 -11.02
CA ARG A 226 -3.13 5.91 -10.04
C ARG A 226 -2.35 6.43 -8.83
N LEU A 227 -1.20 5.81 -8.51
CA LEU A 227 -0.33 6.20 -7.39
C LEU A 227 0.81 7.14 -7.78
N ALA A 228 1.05 7.39 -9.08
CA ALA A 228 2.06 8.34 -9.53
C ALA A 228 1.75 9.79 -9.08
N ARG A 229 0.48 10.07 -8.84
CA ARG A 229 -0.06 11.27 -8.23
C ARG A 229 -1.19 10.88 -7.28
N ASP A 230 -1.54 11.70 -6.31
CA ASP A 230 -2.72 11.45 -5.48
C ASP A 230 -3.95 12.11 -6.11
N TYR A 231 -4.91 11.29 -6.51
CA TYR A 231 -6.17 11.70 -7.14
C TYR A 231 -7.36 11.57 -6.19
N GLU A 232 -7.17 11.00 -5.00
CA GLU A 232 -8.27 10.67 -4.13
C GLU A 232 -8.67 11.88 -3.28
N ALA A 233 -9.98 12.21 -3.24
CA ALA A 233 -10.47 13.34 -2.47
C ALA A 233 -10.09 13.25 -0.98
N LEU A 234 -10.17 12.04 -0.40
CA LEU A 234 -9.90 11.78 1.00
C LEU A 234 -8.59 11.02 1.21
N PRO A 235 -7.78 11.35 2.27
CA PRO A 235 -6.55 10.62 2.59
C PRO A 235 -6.75 9.11 2.80
N GLN A 236 -7.84 8.69 3.44
CA GLN A 236 -8.17 7.28 3.64
C GLN A 236 -8.43 6.55 2.32
N ARG A 237 -9.02 7.20 1.32
CA ARG A 237 -9.17 6.65 -0.04
C ARG A 237 -7.81 6.47 -0.71
N SER A 238 -6.89 7.43 -0.53
CA SER A 238 -5.51 7.30 -1.02
C SER A 238 -4.79 6.11 -0.36
N ARG A 239 -4.94 5.93 0.95
CA ARG A 239 -4.43 4.77 1.68
C ARG A 239 -4.95 3.46 1.10
N THR A 240 -6.25 3.38 0.87
CA THR A 240 -6.92 2.19 0.31
C THR A 240 -6.41 1.86 -1.10
N MET A 241 -6.12 2.85 -1.92
CA MET A 241 -5.54 2.62 -3.26
C MET A 241 -4.14 1.99 -3.16
N VAL A 242 -3.35 2.35 -2.14
CA VAL A 242 -2.05 1.69 -1.86
C VAL A 242 -2.26 0.22 -1.49
N HIS A 243 -3.24 -0.10 -0.65
CA HIS A 243 -3.57 -1.51 -0.32
C HIS A 243 -3.98 -2.30 -1.57
N TRP A 244 -4.81 -1.73 -2.47
CA TRP A 244 -5.19 -2.40 -3.73
C TRP A 244 -4.00 -2.62 -4.66
N ALA A 245 -3.07 -1.67 -4.73
CA ALA A 245 -1.83 -1.85 -5.50
C ALA A 245 -0.98 -3.01 -4.94
N MET A 246 -0.82 -3.08 -3.61
CA MET A 246 -0.10 -4.17 -2.97
C MET A 246 -0.84 -5.51 -3.10
N THR A 247 -2.17 -5.54 -3.00
CA THR A 247 -3.02 -6.72 -3.26
C THR A 247 -2.78 -7.25 -4.68
N ASN A 248 -2.70 -6.36 -5.68
CA ASN A 248 -2.38 -6.74 -7.06
C ASN A 248 -0.99 -7.38 -7.18
N ILE A 249 0.02 -6.81 -6.51
CA ILE A 249 1.40 -7.33 -6.51
C ILE A 249 1.47 -8.69 -5.81
N MET A 250 0.90 -8.79 -4.61
CA MET A 250 0.95 -10.01 -3.80
C MET A 250 0.20 -11.18 -4.44
N SER A 251 -1.00 -10.93 -5.00
CA SER A 251 -1.73 -11.99 -5.69
C SER A 251 -0.98 -12.52 -6.91
N ARG A 252 -0.26 -11.66 -7.66
CA ARG A 252 0.63 -12.10 -8.76
C ARG A 252 1.81 -12.92 -8.25
N THR A 253 2.42 -12.48 -7.14
CA THR A 253 3.53 -13.20 -6.52
C THR A 253 3.14 -14.61 -6.11
N LEU A 254 1.93 -14.79 -5.55
CA LEU A 254 1.41 -16.07 -5.10
C LEU A 254 1.08 -17.02 -6.25
N THR A 255 0.66 -16.48 -7.41
CA THR A 255 0.30 -17.28 -8.58
C THR A 255 1.43 -17.41 -9.61
N GLY A 256 2.61 -16.82 -9.33
CA GLY A 256 3.73 -16.84 -10.27
C GLY A 256 3.53 -15.98 -11.52
N GLU A 257 2.50 -15.11 -11.53
CA GLU A 257 2.22 -14.24 -12.67
C GLU A 257 3.14 -13.01 -12.68
N SER A 258 3.90 -12.85 -13.76
CA SER A 258 4.66 -11.60 -13.98
C SER A 258 3.74 -10.46 -14.42
N THR A 259 4.14 -9.21 -14.15
CA THR A 259 3.51 -8.06 -14.82
C THR A 259 3.88 -8.12 -16.29
N GLN A 260 2.87 -8.17 -17.17
CA GLN A 260 3.14 -8.10 -18.62
C GLN A 260 3.86 -6.79 -18.91
N THR A 261 5.06 -6.91 -19.43
CA THR A 261 5.81 -5.83 -20.03
C THR A 261 5.59 -5.89 -21.53
N TRP A 262 5.44 -4.74 -22.18
CA TRP A 262 5.37 -4.63 -23.65
C TRP A 262 6.74 -4.82 -24.32
N ARG A 263 7.79 -5.08 -23.54
CA ARG A 263 9.08 -5.54 -24.03
C ARG A 263 9.06 -7.06 -24.03
N ASN A 264 9.33 -7.67 -25.18
CA ASN A 264 9.51 -9.11 -25.33
C ASN A 264 10.87 -9.58 -24.73
N ASP A 265 11.33 -8.96 -23.67
CA ASP A 265 12.51 -9.41 -22.96
C ASP A 265 12.14 -10.68 -22.18
N PRO A 266 12.90 -11.78 -22.32
CA PRO A 266 12.69 -12.95 -21.48
C PRO A 266 12.77 -12.55 -20.01
N PRO A 267 12.01 -13.22 -19.10
CA PRO A 267 12.09 -12.92 -17.69
C PRO A 267 13.54 -13.04 -17.23
N LYS A 268 14.09 -11.95 -16.69
CA LYS A 268 15.42 -12.01 -16.08
C LYS A 268 15.34 -13.06 -14.98
N ALA A 269 16.22 -14.07 -15.08
CA ALA A 269 16.39 -15.06 -14.04
C ALA A 269 16.51 -14.35 -12.68
N ASP A 270 15.82 -14.89 -11.67
CA ASP A 270 15.77 -14.34 -10.31
C ASP A 270 17.18 -14.00 -9.82
N ILE A 271 17.47 -12.71 -9.71
CA ILE A 271 18.60 -12.21 -8.94
C ILE A 271 18.15 -12.18 -7.47
N LEU A 272 17.90 -13.38 -6.94
CA LEU A 272 17.66 -13.62 -5.52
C LEU A 272 18.34 -14.97 -5.19
N ALA A 273 19.66 -14.93 -5.19
CA ALA A 273 20.47 -15.81 -4.38
C ALA A 273 21.02 -15.01 -3.21
#